data_b4de2deb049f21ce552bd72baccdb0c0
#
_entry.id   b4de2deb049f21ce552bd72baccdb0c0
#
_cell.length_a   1.000
_cell.length_b   1.000
_cell.length_c   1.000
_cell.angle_alpha   90.00
_cell.angle_beta   90.00
_cell.angle_gamma   90.00
#
_symmetry.space_group_name_H-M   'P 1'
#
loop_
_entity.id
_entity.type
_entity.pdbx_description
1 polymer ?
#
loop_
_entity_poly.entity_id
_entity_poly.type
_entity_poly.pdbx_seq_one_letter_code
_entity_poly.pdbx_strand_id
1 'polypeptide(L)'
;MKIRILGCNGGIGRGLRTTSLLVDDDVLIDAGSGVGDLTLDEMAKIRHVFLTHTHLDHVAFLPLLVDSIFERISAPIVIHGQAETIKGLKEHLFNWTIWPDFARLPHEESPVMRYQVEQVGSICNVGGRRFELIPMNHIVPTVGYRVESAEGKSFAFTGDTTTNDSFWNALNAHDSLDLLFLEVAFSNEDEALSQSARHYCSNSMAADIAKLKHFPQIYLTHHKPDEDKRIFLEVRQLVKDRDIKQLKNNLTFTL
;
A
#
# COMPACT_ATOMS: atom_id res chain seq x y z
N MET A 1 12.52 10.15 7.49
CA MET A 1 11.38 9.77 6.61
C MET A 1 10.10 9.79 7.44
N LYS A 2 9.05 10.46 6.96
CA LYS A 2 7.75 10.56 7.62
C LYS A 2 6.72 9.71 6.88
N ILE A 3 5.92 8.92 7.58
CA ILE A 3 4.85 8.11 7.00
C ILE A 3 3.52 8.54 7.64
N ARG A 4 2.58 9.03 6.85
CA ARG A 4 1.23 9.37 7.29
C ARG A 4 0.22 8.37 6.73
N ILE A 5 -0.57 7.77 7.59
CA ILE A 5 -1.60 6.81 7.23
C ILE A 5 -2.88 7.57 6.86
N LEU A 6 -3.19 7.63 5.58
CA LEU A 6 -4.42 8.26 5.09
C LEU A 6 -5.59 7.28 5.17
N GLY A 7 -5.32 6.00 4.89
CA GLY A 7 -6.29 4.92 4.98
C GLY A 7 -5.62 3.58 5.25
N CYS A 8 -6.27 2.74 6.03
CA CYS A 8 -5.73 1.44 6.45
C CYS A 8 -6.81 0.34 6.61
N ASN A 9 -8.00 0.54 6.04
CA ASN A 9 -9.09 -0.41 6.16
C ASN A 9 -9.32 -1.18 4.85
N GLY A 10 -9.71 -2.44 4.94
CA GLY A 10 -10.11 -3.28 3.81
C GLY A 10 -11.56 -3.05 3.35
N GLY A 11 -12.09 -1.85 3.55
CA GLY A 11 -13.41 -1.43 3.12
C GLY A 11 -13.75 0.00 3.54
N ILE A 12 -14.93 0.44 3.14
CA ILE A 12 -15.42 1.80 3.42
C ILE A 12 -16.52 1.78 4.49
N GLY A 13 -16.66 2.90 5.18
CA GLY A 13 -17.69 3.13 6.19
C GLY A 13 -17.49 4.49 6.84
N ARG A 14 -18.34 4.84 7.81
CA ARG A 14 -18.16 6.08 8.57
C ARG A 14 -16.84 6.06 9.34
N GLY A 15 -15.89 6.90 8.95
CA GLY A 15 -14.55 6.95 9.55
C GLY A 15 -13.59 5.88 9.07
N LEU A 16 -14.01 4.97 8.18
CA LEU A 16 -13.14 4.00 7.54
C LEU A 16 -12.64 4.56 6.21
N ARG A 17 -11.35 4.38 5.94
CA ARG A 17 -10.68 4.78 4.70
C ARG A 17 -9.87 3.60 4.18
N THR A 18 -10.02 3.31 2.89
CA THR A 18 -9.24 2.26 2.23
C THR A 18 -7.80 2.70 2.00
N THR A 19 -6.96 1.75 1.72
CA THR A 19 -5.50 1.79 1.79
C THR A 19 -4.87 2.96 1.04
N SER A 20 -4.15 3.80 1.77
CA SER A 20 -3.28 4.84 1.22
C SER A 20 -2.29 5.33 2.28
N LEU A 21 -1.01 5.32 1.97
CA LEU A 21 0.07 5.81 2.81
C LEU A 21 0.76 6.97 2.10
N LEU A 22 0.99 8.08 2.81
CA LEU A 22 1.77 9.20 2.31
C LEU A 22 3.17 9.15 2.96
N VAL A 23 4.19 8.98 2.11
CA VAL A 23 5.60 8.99 2.51
C VAL A 23 6.18 10.37 2.23
N ASP A 24 6.64 11.03 3.26
CA ASP A 24 6.96 12.46 3.31
C ASP A 24 5.76 13.29 2.81
N ASP A 25 5.92 14.15 1.81
CA ASP A 25 4.83 14.94 1.27
C ASP A 25 4.58 14.65 -0.24
N ASP A 26 5.37 13.77 -0.86
CA ASP A 26 5.48 13.67 -2.31
C ASP A 26 5.25 12.26 -2.89
N VAL A 27 5.19 11.22 -2.06
CA VAL A 27 4.98 9.83 -2.52
C VAL A 27 3.77 9.21 -1.83
N LEU A 28 2.85 8.67 -2.63
CA LEU A 28 1.80 7.77 -2.15
C LEU A 28 2.20 6.29 -2.37
N ILE A 29 1.85 5.43 -1.42
CA ILE A 29 1.72 4.00 -1.64
C ILE A 29 0.23 3.69 -1.57
N ASP A 30 -0.32 3.25 -2.69
CA ASP A 30 -1.74 3.10 -2.99
C ASP A 30 -2.55 4.40 -2.92
N ALA A 31 -3.66 4.43 -3.64
CA ALA A 31 -4.56 5.57 -3.77
C ALA A 31 -6.02 5.16 -3.50
N GLY A 32 -6.25 4.58 -2.31
CA GLY A 32 -7.59 4.31 -1.81
C GLY A 32 -8.30 5.56 -1.31
N SER A 33 -9.43 5.38 -0.64
CA SER A 33 -10.32 6.49 -0.26
C SER A 33 -9.69 7.46 0.75
N GLY A 34 -8.61 7.08 1.43
CA GLY A 34 -7.85 7.95 2.33
C GLY A 34 -7.24 9.19 1.64
N VAL A 35 -6.97 9.10 0.34
CA VAL A 35 -6.48 10.25 -0.46
C VAL A 35 -7.45 11.44 -0.40
N GLY A 36 -8.76 11.19 -0.32
CA GLY A 36 -9.77 12.23 -0.24
C GLY A 36 -9.74 13.09 1.04
N ASP A 37 -8.97 12.71 2.05
CA ASP A 37 -8.80 13.49 3.27
C ASP A 37 -7.62 14.52 3.17
N LEU A 38 -6.86 14.50 2.04
CA LEU A 38 -5.82 15.49 1.76
C LEU A 38 -6.43 16.81 1.28
N THR A 39 -5.81 17.92 1.66
CA THR A 39 -6.10 19.22 1.04
C THR A 39 -5.57 19.28 -0.39
N LEU A 40 -6.14 20.17 -1.22
CA LEU A 40 -5.65 20.35 -2.60
C LEU A 40 -4.17 20.76 -2.64
N ASP A 41 -3.69 21.50 -1.64
CA ASP A 41 -2.27 21.90 -1.56
C ASP A 41 -1.36 20.72 -1.18
N GLU A 42 -1.84 19.77 -0.39
CA GLU A 42 -1.12 18.52 -0.11
C GLU A 42 -1.12 17.60 -1.34
N MET A 43 -2.29 17.43 -1.99
CA MET A 43 -2.39 16.66 -3.23
C MET A 43 -1.44 17.20 -4.31
N ALA A 44 -1.33 18.53 -4.45
CA ALA A 44 -0.48 19.17 -5.46
C ALA A 44 1.03 18.96 -5.23
N LYS A 45 1.45 18.46 -4.07
CA LYS A 45 2.84 18.08 -3.80
C LYS A 45 3.18 16.67 -4.26
N ILE A 46 2.18 15.80 -4.48
CA ILE A 46 2.40 14.41 -4.86
C ILE A 46 3.06 14.35 -6.23
N ARG A 47 4.12 13.58 -6.33
CA ARG A 47 4.91 13.37 -7.56
C ARG A 47 4.95 11.92 -7.98
N HIS A 48 4.80 10.99 -7.03
CA HIS A 48 4.90 9.56 -7.29
C HIS A 48 3.77 8.82 -6.56
N VAL A 49 3.20 7.82 -7.24
CA VAL A 49 2.24 6.88 -6.65
C VAL A 49 2.74 5.48 -6.95
N PHE A 50 3.08 4.73 -5.92
CA PHE A 50 3.47 3.32 -6.00
C PHE A 50 2.24 2.46 -5.72
N LEU A 51 1.84 1.62 -6.66
CA LEU A 51 0.68 0.76 -6.52
C LEU A 51 1.09 -0.66 -6.18
N THR A 52 0.43 -1.22 -5.17
CA THR A 52 0.60 -2.64 -4.83
C THR A 52 -0.08 -3.53 -5.87
N HIS A 53 -1.33 -3.23 -6.23
CA HIS A 53 -2.15 -3.97 -7.20
C HIS A 53 -3.36 -3.15 -7.67
N THR A 54 -4.29 -3.77 -8.43
CA THR A 54 -5.36 -3.08 -9.16
C THR A 54 -6.73 -3.06 -8.46
N HIS A 55 -6.90 -3.63 -7.27
CA HIS A 55 -8.21 -3.59 -6.60
C HIS A 55 -8.64 -2.17 -6.28
N LEU A 56 -9.95 -1.92 -6.35
CA LEU A 56 -10.50 -0.56 -6.25
C LEU A 56 -10.20 0.12 -4.92
N ASP A 57 -10.14 -0.61 -3.83
CA ASP A 57 -9.79 -0.06 -2.52
C ASP A 57 -8.31 0.40 -2.43
N HIS A 58 -7.50 0.13 -3.45
CA HIS A 58 -6.13 0.61 -3.62
C HIS A 58 -5.95 1.64 -4.74
N VAL A 59 -6.89 1.74 -5.70
CA VAL A 59 -6.69 2.62 -6.88
C VAL A 59 -7.85 3.58 -7.16
N ALA A 60 -9.01 3.44 -6.49
CA ALA A 60 -10.23 4.17 -6.86
C ALA A 60 -10.09 5.70 -6.78
N PHE A 61 -9.23 6.23 -5.92
CA PHE A 61 -9.03 7.66 -5.77
C PHE A 61 -7.89 8.23 -6.64
N LEU A 62 -7.17 7.39 -7.37
CA LEU A 62 -6.12 7.84 -8.29
C LEU A 62 -6.67 8.77 -9.40
N PRO A 63 -7.76 8.43 -10.11
CA PRO A 63 -8.35 9.33 -11.09
C PRO A 63 -8.81 10.66 -10.48
N LEU A 64 -9.48 10.59 -9.32
CA LEU A 64 -10.00 11.76 -8.63
C LEU A 64 -8.88 12.66 -8.09
N LEU A 65 -7.77 12.09 -7.64
CA LEU A 65 -6.58 12.84 -7.23
C LEU A 65 -6.06 13.70 -8.39
N VAL A 66 -5.79 13.08 -9.54
CA VAL A 66 -5.23 13.79 -10.70
C VAL A 66 -6.18 14.84 -11.23
N ASP A 67 -7.48 14.53 -11.30
CA ASP A 67 -8.53 15.45 -11.75
C ASP A 67 -8.64 16.67 -10.83
N SER A 68 -8.67 16.46 -9.52
CA SER A 68 -8.84 17.52 -8.52
C SER A 68 -7.74 18.57 -8.54
N ILE A 69 -6.53 18.18 -8.97
CA ILE A 69 -5.36 19.08 -9.00
C ILE A 69 -4.85 19.33 -10.43
N PHE A 70 -5.60 18.97 -11.45
CA PHE A 70 -5.17 19.01 -12.86
C PHE A 70 -4.45 20.32 -13.22
N GLU A 71 -5.06 21.47 -12.90
CA GLU A 71 -4.50 22.79 -13.16
C GLU A 71 -3.32 23.18 -12.25
N ARG A 72 -3.04 22.39 -11.21
CA ARG A 72 -1.96 22.63 -10.24
C ARG A 72 -0.73 21.74 -10.47
N ILE A 73 -0.82 20.78 -11.40
CA ILE A 73 0.26 19.85 -11.68
C ILE A 73 1.34 20.58 -12.49
N SER A 74 2.49 20.81 -11.86
CA SER A 74 3.64 21.48 -12.48
C SER A 74 4.62 20.52 -13.16
N ALA A 75 4.55 19.23 -12.83
CA ALA A 75 5.30 18.15 -13.44
C ALA A 75 4.46 16.87 -13.35
N PRO A 76 4.56 15.95 -14.32
CA PRO A 76 3.75 14.74 -14.34
C PRO A 76 3.86 13.93 -13.06
N ILE A 77 2.70 13.46 -12.54
CA ILE A 77 2.67 12.46 -11.48
C ILE A 77 3.05 11.11 -12.10
N VAL A 78 4.04 10.44 -11.53
CA VAL A 78 4.52 9.14 -12.01
C VAL A 78 3.82 8.02 -11.24
N ILE A 79 3.10 7.18 -11.98
CA ILE A 79 2.41 6.00 -11.44
C ILE A 79 3.31 4.78 -11.64
N HIS A 80 3.86 4.28 -10.55
CA HIS A 80 4.72 3.10 -10.51
C HIS A 80 3.89 1.85 -10.22
N GLY A 81 4.14 0.79 -10.95
CA GLY A 81 3.50 -0.51 -10.73
C GLY A 81 4.09 -1.58 -11.63
N GLN A 82 3.84 -2.84 -11.30
CA GLN A 82 4.20 -3.93 -12.19
C GLN A 82 3.40 -3.86 -13.51
N ALA A 83 3.86 -4.56 -14.54
CA ALA A 83 3.31 -4.46 -15.90
C ALA A 83 1.79 -4.74 -15.93
N GLU A 84 1.34 -5.75 -15.19
CA GLU A 84 -0.07 -6.14 -15.10
C GLU A 84 -0.92 -5.06 -14.41
N THR A 85 -0.40 -4.42 -13.38
CA THR A 85 -1.07 -3.30 -12.69
C THR A 85 -1.25 -2.13 -13.63
N ILE A 86 -0.18 -1.71 -14.33
CA ILE A 86 -0.25 -0.61 -15.31
C ILE A 86 -1.20 -0.95 -16.46
N LYS A 87 -1.16 -2.19 -16.95
CA LYS A 87 -2.09 -2.66 -17.99
C LYS A 87 -3.54 -2.57 -17.51
N GLY A 88 -3.83 -3.07 -16.30
CA GLY A 88 -5.18 -3.02 -15.71
C GLY A 88 -5.72 -1.60 -15.58
N LEU A 89 -4.90 -0.64 -15.13
CA LEU A 89 -5.29 0.76 -15.07
C LEU A 89 -5.68 1.34 -16.44
N LYS A 90 -4.87 1.05 -17.49
CA LYS A 90 -5.11 1.56 -18.85
C LYS A 90 -6.35 0.94 -19.48
N GLU A 91 -6.56 -0.36 -19.30
CA GLU A 91 -7.66 -1.09 -19.93
C GLU A 91 -9.00 -0.85 -19.25
N HIS A 92 -9.00 -0.68 -17.92
CA HIS A 92 -10.23 -0.72 -17.14
C HIS A 92 -10.55 0.56 -16.37
N LEU A 93 -9.61 1.47 -16.20
CA LEU A 93 -9.84 2.70 -15.44
C LEU A 93 -9.65 3.95 -16.32
N PHE A 94 -8.45 4.15 -16.87
CA PHE A 94 -8.10 5.30 -17.72
C PHE A 94 -8.34 5.01 -19.21
N ASN A 95 -9.58 4.64 -19.58
CA ASN A 95 -9.94 4.07 -20.87
C ASN A 95 -10.93 4.92 -21.68
N TRP A 96 -11.10 6.21 -21.31
CA TRP A 96 -12.03 7.17 -21.93
C TRP A 96 -13.52 6.82 -21.73
N THR A 97 -13.82 5.67 -21.11
CA THR A 97 -15.18 5.25 -20.76
C THR A 97 -15.44 5.43 -19.28
N ILE A 98 -14.54 4.94 -18.42
CA ILE A 98 -14.64 5.12 -16.97
C ILE A 98 -14.02 6.46 -16.58
N TRP A 99 -12.79 6.75 -17.08
CA TRP A 99 -12.09 8.01 -16.80
C TRP A 99 -11.17 8.39 -17.98
N PRO A 100 -10.92 9.71 -18.20
CA PRO A 100 -9.94 10.15 -19.20
C PRO A 100 -8.54 9.62 -18.92
N ASP A 101 -7.77 9.34 -19.96
CA ASP A 101 -6.37 8.95 -19.82
C ASP A 101 -5.49 10.20 -19.63
N PHE A 102 -5.15 10.51 -18.41
CA PHE A 102 -4.31 11.65 -18.04
C PHE A 102 -2.85 11.53 -18.51
N ALA A 103 -2.42 10.35 -18.94
CA ALA A 103 -1.13 10.20 -19.61
C ALA A 103 -1.12 10.74 -21.05
N ARG A 104 -2.27 11.26 -21.52
CA ARG A 104 -2.45 11.90 -22.84
C ARG A 104 -2.98 13.33 -22.73
N LEU A 105 -3.18 13.85 -21.52
CA LEU A 105 -3.75 15.16 -21.26
C LEU A 105 -2.76 16.07 -20.50
N PRO A 106 -2.76 17.41 -20.74
CA PRO A 106 -3.49 18.09 -21.81
C PRO A 106 -2.96 17.77 -23.21
N HIS A 107 -1.71 17.35 -23.33
CA HIS A 107 -1.05 16.94 -24.59
C HIS A 107 -0.16 15.73 -24.33
N GLU A 108 -0.04 14.82 -25.32
CA GLU A 108 0.77 13.59 -25.18
C GLU A 108 2.26 13.88 -24.92
N GLU A 109 2.78 15.01 -25.42
CA GLU A 109 4.17 15.43 -25.21
C GLU A 109 4.44 15.97 -23.80
N SER A 110 3.39 16.51 -23.15
CA SER A 110 3.48 17.09 -21.80
C SER A 110 2.28 16.71 -20.93
N PRO A 111 2.09 15.43 -20.64
CA PRO A 111 0.94 14.96 -19.87
C PRO A 111 1.08 15.30 -18.38
N VAL A 112 -0.05 15.34 -17.67
CA VAL A 112 -0.06 15.54 -16.21
C VAL A 112 0.23 14.26 -15.41
N MET A 113 0.22 13.09 -16.09
CA MET A 113 0.49 11.79 -15.48
C MET A 113 1.36 10.94 -16.42
N ARG A 114 2.19 10.06 -15.85
CA ARG A 114 2.96 9.07 -16.61
C ARG A 114 2.93 7.72 -15.91
N TYR A 115 2.97 6.65 -16.71
CA TYR A 115 3.11 5.30 -16.20
C TYR A 115 4.57 4.88 -16.22
N GLN A 116 5.02 4.27 -15.14
CA GLN A 116 6.33 3.67 -14.99
C GLN A 116 6.17 2.21 -14.60
N VAL A 117 6.55 1.30 -15.51
CA VAL A 117 6.56 -0.14 -15.22
C VAL A 117 7.81 -0.47 -14.41
N GLU A 118 7.61 -1.08 -13.26
CA GLU A 118 8.67 -1.54 -12.38
C GLU A 118 8.76 -3.09 -12.42
N GLN A 119 9.96 -3.60 -12.32
CA GLN A 119 10.18 -5.04 -12.26
C GLN A 119 10.03 -5.53 -10.82
N VAL A 120 9.30 -6.62 -10.62
CA VAL A 120 9.21 -7.29 -9.33
C VAL A 120 10.60 -7.76 -8.90
N GLY A 121 10.97 -7.52 -7.65
CA GLY A 121 12.31 -7.79 -7.11
C GLY A 121 13.33 -6.68 -7.38
N SER A 122 12.96 -5.59 -8.07
CA SER A 122 13.84 -4.44 -8.28
C SER A 122 13.71 -3.39 -7.17
N ILE A 123 14.66 -2.45 -7.18
CA ILE A 123 14.65 -1.27 -6.30
C ILE A 123 14.51 -0.02 -7.15
N CYS A 124 13.45 0.75 -6.91
CA CYS A 124 13.25 2.07 -7.48
C CYS A 124 13.73 3.16 -6.52
N ASN A 125 14.56 4.10 -7.00
CA ASN A 125 15.08 5.20 -6.19
C ASN A 125 14.32 6.48 -6.49
N VAL A 126 13.67 7.06 -5.47
CA VAL A 126 12.89 8.30 -5.57
C VAL A 126 13.22 9.23 -4.41
N GLY A 127 13.70 10.43 -4.71
CA GLY A 127 13.94 11.47 -3.70
C GLY A 127 14.84 11.03 -2.54
N GLY A 128 15.88 10.21 -2.80
CA GLY A 128 16.77 9.66 -1.78
C GLY A 128 16.20 8.47 -1.00
N ARG A 129 15.01 8.00 -1.35
CA ARG A 129 14.36 6.81 -0.77
C ARG A 129 14.46 5.64 -1.74
N ARG A 130 14.60 4.43 -1.22
CA ARG A 130 14.70 3.17 -1.98
C ARG A 130 13.42 2.38 -1.77
N PHE A 131 12.67 2.14 -2.84
CA PHE A 131 11.45 1.34 -2.86
C PHE A 131 11.77 -0.02 -3.48
N GLU A 132 11.81 -1.06 -2.66
CA GLU A 132 11.98 -2.45 -3.11
C GLU A 132 10.61 -3.08 -3.32
N LEU A 133 10.38 -3.64 -4.52
CA LEU A 133 9.14 -4.30 -4.91
C LEU A 133 9.25 -5.79 -4.61
N ILE A 134 8.51 -6.29 -3.66
CA ILE A 134 8.55 -7.67 -3.21
C ILE A 134 7.30 -8.41 -3.67
N PRO A 135 7.42 -9.58 -4.36
CA PRO A 135 6.23 -10.29 -4.85
C PRO A 135 5.40 -10.85 -3.70
N MET A 136 4.08 -10.68 -3.80
CA MET A 136 3.10 -11.10 -2.81
C MET A 136 2.18 -12.19 -3.35
N ASN A 137 1.52 -12.92 -2.46
CA ASN A 137 0.58 -13.99 -2.82
C ASN A 137 -0.86 -13.50 -2.67
N HIS A 138 -1.41 -12.97 -3.74
CA HIS A 138 -2.79 -12.48 -3.77
C HIS A 138 -3.53 -13.00 -5.01
N ILE A 139 -4.84 -12.70 -5.12
CA ILE A 139 -5.69 -13.19 -6.22
C ILE A 139 -5.32 -12.54 -7.58
N VAL A 140 -4.80 -11.32 -7.56
CA VAL A 140 -4.23 -10.62 -8.71
C VAL A 140 -2.72 -10.41 -8.50
N PRO A 141 -1.94 -10.13 -9.55
CA PRO A 141 -0.53 -9.78 -9.41
C PRO A 141 -0.35 -8.63 -8.43
N THR A 142 0.39 -8.87 -7.34
CA THR A 142 0.53 -7.94 -6.22
C THR A 142 1.98 -7.85 -5.77
N VAL A 143 2.40 -6.67 -5.34
CA VAL A 143 3.67 -6.41 -4.67
C VAL A 143 3.45 -5.77 -3.30
N GLY A 144 4.30 -6.11 -2.35
CA GLY A 144 4.55 -5.33 -1.16
C GLY A 144 5.78 -4.45 -1.35
N TYR A 145 6.00 -3.54 -0.44
CA TYR A 145 7.13 -2.62 -0.50
C TYR A 145 7.95 -2.67 0.78
N ARG A 146 9.29 -2.68 0.63
CA ARG A 146 10.21 -2.22 1.67
C ARG A 146 10.77 -0.87 1.23
N VAL A 147 10.62 0.14 2.09
CA VAL A 147 11.08 1.49 1.81
C VAL A 147 12.17 1.87 2.80
N GLU A 148 13.32 2.33 2.29
CA GLU A 148 14.46 2.73 3.09
C GLU A 148 14.84 4.18 2.80
N SER A 149 15.06 4.97 3.85
CA SER A 149 15.55 6.35 3.73
C SER A 149 17.07 6.39 3.52
N ALA A 150 17.58 7.56 3.15
CA ALA A 150 19.04 7.79 3.01
C ALA A 150 19.82 7.54 4.31
N GLU A 151 19.17 7.65 5.47
CA GLU A 151 19.75 7.40 6.80
C GLU A 151 19.69 5.92 7.20
N GLY A 152 19.22 5.03 6.32
CA GLY A 152 19.10 3.58 6.58
C GLY A 152 17.90 3.18 7.43
N LYS A 153 16.96 4.11 7.69
CA LYS A 153 15.70 3.79 8.36
C LYS A 153 14.70 3.20 7.41
N SER A 154 13.98 2.16 7.83
CA SER A 154 13.12 1.42 6.92
C SER A 154 11.78 1.03 7.51
N PHE A 155 10.77 0.98 6.62
CA PHE A 155 9.51 0.31 6.89
C PHE A 155 9.18 -0.67 5.77
N ALA A 156 8.30 -1.64 6.07
CA ALA A 156 7.72 -2.51 5.07
C ALA A 156 6.19 -2.45 5.13
N PHE A 157 5.57 -2.63 3.97
CA PHE A 157 4.13 -2.70 3.79
C PHE A 157 3.78 -3.89 2.89
N THR A 158 2.93 -4.78 3.38
CA THR A 158 2.60 -6.02 2.63
C THR A 158 1.74 -5.75 1.40
N GLY A 159 0.92 -4.68 1.39
CA GLY A 159 -0.25 -4.70 0.53
C GLY A 159 -1.15 -5.87 0.92
N ASP A 160 -1.94 -6.39 -0.02
CA ASP A 160 -2.81 -7.53 0.19
C ASP A 160 -2.09 -8.84 -0.08
N THR A 161 -2.24 -9.82 0.82
CA THR A 161 -1.53 -11.09 0.69
C THR A 161 -2.10 -12.16 1.61
N THR A 162 -1.79 -13.41 1.28
CA THR A 162 -1.88 -14.55 2.19
C THR A 162 -0.49 -15.12 2.41
N THR A 163 -0.40 -16.32 2.98
CA THR A 163 0.86 -17.02 3.24
C THR A 163 1.80 -16.98 2.03
N ASN A 164 3.02 -16.49 2.26
CA ASN A 164 4.09 -16.45 1.27
C ASN A 164 5.46 -16.46 1.96
N ASP A 165 6.48 -16.89 1.21
CA ASP A 165 7.87 -16.88 1.70
C ASP A 165 8.68 -15.71 1.11
N SER A 166 8.28 -15.19 -0.04
CA SER A 166 9.02 -14.15 -0.77
C SER A 166 9.22 -12.88 0.07
N PHE A 167 8.15 -12.43 0.73
CA PHE A 167 8.21 -11.23 1.56
C PHE A 167 9.14 -11.40 2.76
N TRP A 168 8.97 -12.48 3.50
CA TRP A 168 9.79 -12.75 4.68
C TRP A 168 11.25 -12.98 4.35
N ASN A 169 11.54 -13.67 3.24
CA ASN A 169 12.91 -13.87 2.77
C ASN A 169 13.56 -12.55 2.34
N ALA A 170 12.82 -11.68 1.63
CA ALA A 170 13.32 -10.36 1.24
C ALA A 170 13.63 -9.50 2.48
N LEU A 171 12.70 -9.40 3.44
CA LEU A 171 12.95 -8.65 4.67
C LEU A 171 14.12 -9.19 5.47
N ASN A 172 14.26 -10.51 5.55
CA ASN A 172 15.35 -11.18 6.29
C ASN A 172 16.73 -11.06 5.61
N ALA A 173 16.79 -10.62 4.36
CA ALA A 173 18.03 -10.36 3.64
C ALA A 173 18.66 -9.02 4.00
N HIS A 174 17.93 -8.13 4.65
CA HIS A 174 18.41 -6.84 5.16
C HIS A 174 18.85 -6.95 6.62
N ASP A 175 19.67 -5.99 7.08
CA ASP A 175 20.20 -5.97 8.45
C ASP A 175 19.16 -5.55 9.48
N SER A 176 18.17 -4.74 9.09
CA SER A 176 17.16 -4.19 10.01
C SER A 176 15.84 -3.86 9.32
N LEU A 177 14.80 -3.77 10.14
CA LEU A 177 13.49 -3.23 9.80
C LEU A 177 12.96 -2.50 11.06
N ASP A 178 12.60 -1.21 10.91
CA ASP A 178 12.12 -0.40 12.04
C ASP A 178 10.59 -0.54 12.22
N LEU A 179 9.83 -0.65 11.12
CA LEU A 179 8.36 -0.63 11.14
C LEU A 179 7.79 -1.59 10.08
N LEU A 180 6.71 -2.31 10.45
CA LEU A 180 5.99 -3.20 9.55
C LEU A 180 4.49 -2.90 9.58
N PHE A 181 3.92 -2.59 8.43
CA PHE A 181 2.48 -2.56 8.20
C PHE A 181 2.06 -3.89 7.57
N LEU A 182 1.29 -4.68 8.30
CA LEU A 182 0.97 -6.08 7.98
C LEU A 182 -0.54 -6.26 7.82
N GLU A 183 -0.94 -6.73 6.66
CA GLU A 183 -2.33 -7.05 6.35
C GLU A 183 -2.85 -8.20 7.20
N VAL A 184 -4.06 -8.06 7.75
CA VAL A 184 -4.89 -9.16 8.28
C VAL A 184 -6.35 -8.80 8.03
N ALA A 185 -6.93 -9.30 6.95
CA ALA A 185 -8.27 -8.88 6.55
C ALA A 185 -9.39 -9.58 7.34
N PHE A 186 -9.18 -10.82 7.77
CA PHE A 186 -10.21 -11.70 8.32
C PHE A 186 -9.87 -12.24 9.71
N SER A 187 -10.91 -12.48 10.51
CA SER A 187 -10.81 -13.28 11.73
C SER A 187 -10.67 -14.78 11.41
N ASN A 188 -10.34 -15.59 12.41
CA ASN A 188 -10.24 -17.05 12.25
C ASN A 188 -11.58 -17.71 11.94
N GLU A 189 -12.70 -17.07 12.26
CA GLU A 189 -14.03 -17.55 11.91
C GLU A 189 -14.22 -17.61 10.38
N ASP A 190 -13.58 -16.68 9.66
CA ASP A 190 -13.65 -16.56 8.19
C ASP A 190 -12.43 -17.15 7.48
N GLU A 191 -11.71 -18.11 8.08
CA GLU A 191 -10.50 -18.70 7.51
C GLU A 191 -10.70 -19.24 6.09
N ALA A 192 -11.81 -19.92 5.81
CA ALA A 192 -12.09 -20.45 4.48
C ALA A 192 -12.26 -19.32 3.43
N LEU A 193 -12.89 -18.20 3.82
CA LEU A 193 -13.02 -17.02 2.97
C LEU A 193 -11.67 -16.34 2.77
N SER A 194 -10.89 -16.20 3.84
CA SER A 194 -9.53 -15.68 3.80
C SER A 194 -8.66 -16.44 2.79
N GLN A 195 -8.69 -17.77 2.81
CA GLN A 195 -7.95 -18.61 1.87
C GLN A 195 -8.41 -18.40 0.42
N SER A 196 -9.73 -18.38 0.17
CA SER A 196 -10.28 -18.21 -1.18
C SER A 196 -10.02 -16.81 -1.75
N ALA A 197 -10.06 -15.78 -0.92
CA ALA A 197 -9.77 -14.40 -1.29
C ALA A 197 -8.26 -14.06 -1.26
N ARG A 198 -7.41 -14.99 -0.82
CA ARG A 198 -5.97 -14.82 -0.64
C ARG A 198 -5.60 -13.61 0.21
N HIS A 199 -6.21 -13.56 1.39
CA HIS A 199 -5.84 -12.65 2.46
C HIS A 199 -5.35 -13.43 3.68
N TYR A 200 -4.74 -12.77 4.65
CA TYR A 200 -4.51 -13.38 5.95
C TYR A 200 -5.77 -13.40 6.81
N CYS A 201 -5.96 -14.52 7.53
CA CYS A 201 -6.66 -14.54 8.82
C CYS A 201 -5.63 -14.52 9.96
N SER A 202 -6.10 -14.38 11.19
CA SER A 202 -5.23 -14.28 12.36
C SER A 202 -4.29 -15.48 12.52
N ASN A 203 -4.76 -16.73 12.25
CA ASN A 203 -3.95 -17.95 12.32
C ASN A 203 -2.83 -17.97 11.27
N SER A 204 -3.19 -17.75 10.00
CA SER A 204 -2.22 -17.81 8.90
C SER A 204 -1.16 -16.71 9.02
N MET A 205 -1.56 -15.50 9.44
CA MET A 205 -0.62 -14.42 9.72
C MET A 205 0.32 -14.77 10.88
N ALA A 206 -0.21 -15.31 11.98
CA ALA A 206 0.61 -15.68 13.14
C ALA A 206 1.65 -16.77 12.81
N ALA A 207 1.29 -17.72 11.95
CA ALA A 207 2.22 -18.72 11.46
C ALA A 207 3.33 -18.10 10.58
N ASP A 208 2.97 -17.14 9.74
CA ASP A 208 3.91 -16.54 8.80
C ASP A 208 4.85 -15.53 9.45
N ILE A 209 4.38 -14.72 10.41
CA ILE A 209 5.23 -13.72 11.07
C ILE A 209 6.38 -14.34 11.87
N ALA A 210 6.26 -15.60 12.26
CA ALA A 210 7.33 -16.36 12.90
C ALA A 210 8.58 -16.51 11.99
N LYS A 211 8.43 -16.37 10.67
CA LYS A 211 9.53 -16.40 9.70
C LYS A 211 10.41 -15.14 9.75
N LEU A 212 9.88 -14.01 10.25
CA LEU A 212 10.61 -12.75 10.33
C LEU A 212 11.65 -12.78 11.46
N LYS A 213 12.93 -12.56 11.10
CA LYS A 213 14.05 -12.54 12.05
C LYS A 213 14.15 -11.23 12.85
N HIS A 214 13.65 -10.12 12.27
CA HIS A 214 13.66 -8.79 12.89
C HIS A 214 12.49 -8.62 13.87
N PHE A 215 12.63 -7.64 14.76
CA PHE A 215 11.61 -7.27 15.76
C PHE A 215 11.18 -5.80 15.57
N PRO A 216 10.60 -5.43 14.42
CA PRO A 216 10.08 -4.08 14.19
C PRO A 216 8.86 -3.81 15.07
N GLN A 217 8.44 -2.55 15.17
CA GLN A 217 7.08 -2.25 15.56
C GLN A 217 6.12 -2.71 14.44
N ILE A 218 5.08 -3.47 14.81
CA ILE A 218 4.14 -4.05 13.85
C ILE A 218 2.78 -3.41 14.01
N TYR A 219 2.20 -2.99 12.89
CA TYR A 219 0.85 -2.43 12.85
C TYR A 219 -0.02 -3.24 11.89
N LEU A 220 -1.10 -3.80 12.41
CA LEU A 220 -2.07 -4.54 11.61
C LEU A 220 -2.96 -3.58 10.82
N THR A 221 -3.17 -3.89 9.56
CA THR A 221 -3.91 -3.08 8.59
C THR A 221 -4.90 -3.93 7.77
N HIS A 222 -5.71 -3.30 6.95
CA HIS A 222 -6.61 -3.90 5.97
C HIS A 222 -7.73 -4.76 6.56
N HIS A 223 -8.11 -4.55 7.83
CA HIS A 223 -9.24 -5.27 8.41
C HIS A 223 -10.53 -4.97 7.64
N LYS A 224 -11.35 -5.98 7.41
CA LYS A 224 -12.72 -5.79 6.92
C LYS A 224 -13.53 -5.00 7.96
N PRO A 225 -14.54 -4.21 7.53
CA PRO A 225 -15.36 -3.42 8.45
C PRO A 225 -15.91 -4.27 9.60
N ASP A 226 -15.83 -3.72 10.83
CA ASP A 226 -16.29 -4.33 12.10
C ASP A 226 -15.47 -5.53 12.60
N GLU A 227 -14.46 -6.02 11.87
CA GLU A 227 -13.61 -7.15 12.28
C GLU A 227 -12.36 -6.74 13.09
N ASP A 228 -12.01 -5.47 13.13
CA ASP A 228 -10.76 -4.96 13.70
C ASP A 228 -10.50 -5.41 15.15
N LYS A 229 -11.53 -5.39 16.00
CA LYS A 229 -11.39 -5.76 17.42
C LYS A 229 -11.17 -7.27 17.59
N ARG A 230 -11.92 -8.07 16.83
CA ARG A 230 -11.84 -9.54 16.87
C ARG A 230 -10.46 -9.99 16.41
N ILE A 231 -10.05 -9.55 15.23
CA ILE A 231 -8.73 -9.86 14.66
C ILE A 231 -7.62 -9.50 15.64
N PHE A 232 -7.67 -8.29 16.22
CA PHE A 232 -6.63 -7.84 17.15
C PHE A 232 -6.55 -8.70 18.41
N LEU A 233 -7.69 -9.13 18.98
CA LEU A 233 -7.72 -10.00 20.14
C LEU A 233 -7.15 -11.39 19.82
N GLU A 234 -7.51 -11.97 18.68
CA GLU A 234 -6.99 -13.26 18.21
C GLU A 234 -5.47 -13.20 18.01
N VAL A 235 -4.98 -12.18 17.30
CA VAL A 235 -3.55 -11.98 17.05
C VAL A 235 -2.78 -11.83 18.37
N ARG A 236 -3.29 -11.06 19.31
CA ARG A 236 -2.67 -10.89 20.65
C ARG A 236 -2.61 -12.19 21.46
N GLN A 237 -3.51 -13.14 21.21
CA GLN A 237 -3.46 -14.46 21.83
C GLN A 237 -2.43 -15.37 21.17
N LEU A 238 -2.27 -15.27 19.84
CA LEU A 238 -1.40 -16.12 19.04
C LEU A 238 0.08 -15.66 19.07
N VAL A 239 0.31 -14.35 19.01
CA VAL A 239 1.66 -13.76 18.91
C VAL A 239 1.94 -12.94 20.18
N LYS A 240 2.77 -13.48 21.08
CA LYS A 240 3.04 -12.89 22.40
C LYS A 240 4.42 -12.24 22.52
N ASP A 241 5.30 -12.54 21.59
CA ASP A 241 6.71 -12.16 21.61
C ASP A 241 7.03 -10.93 20.76
N ARG A 242 6.00 -10.27 20.17
CA ARG A 242 6.15 -9.11 19.28
C ARG A 242 5.28 -7.94 19.71
N ASP A 243 5.78 -6.72 19.47
CA ASP A 243 5.02 -5.47 19.69
C ASP A 243 4.04 -5.22 18.54
N ILE A 244 2.81 -5.75 18.67
CA ILE A 244 1.76 -5.65 17.65
C ILE A 244 0.68 -4.66 18.09
N LYS A 245 0.35 -3.72 17.21
CA LYS A 245 -0.65 -2.67 17.39
C LYS A 245 -1.65 -2.66 16.24
N GLN A 246 -2.79 -2.03 16.42
CA GLN A 246 -3.73 -1.73 15.32
C GLN A 246 -3.30 -0.45 14.62
N LEU A 247 -3.25 -0.46 13.28
CA LEU A 247 -3.11 0.74 12.50
C LEU A 247 -4.42 1.53 12.52
N LYS A 248 -4.30 2.85 12.49
CA LYS A 248 -5.46 3.76 12.43
C LYS A 248 -5.18 4.86 11.42
N ASN A 249 -6.27 5.33 10.79
CA ASN A 249 -6.19 6.51 9.93
C ASN A 249 -5.61 7.70 10.71
N ASN A 250 -4.90 8.56 10.01
CA ASN A 250 -4.27 9.77 10.52
C ASN A 250 -3.10 9.57 11.51
N LEU A 251 -2.65 8.33 11.76
CA LEU A 251 -1.38 8.12 12.46
C LEU A 251 -0.22 8.61 11.59
N THR A 252 0.80 9.14 12.27
CA THR A 252 2.04 9.59 11.64
C THR A 252 3.22 8.94 12.35
N PHE A 253 4.14 8.42 11.56
CA PHE A 253 5.41 7.84 12.01
C PHE A 253 6.57 8.68 11.49
N THR A 254 7.62 8.79 12.28
CA THR A 254 8.89 9.42 11.89
C THR A 254 10.02 8.42 12.15
N LEU A 255 10.73 8.05 11.09
CA LEU A 255 11.87 7.14 11.10
C LEU A 255 13.16 7.91 10.80
#